data_64ebfdf5c4346b27aeb66001622f9666
#
_entry.id   64ebfdf5c4346b27aeb66001622f9666
#
_cell.length_a   1.000
_cell.length_b   1.000
_cell.length_c   1.000
_cell.angle_alpha   90.00
_cell.angle_beta   90.00
_cell.angle_gamma   90.00
#
_symmetry.space_group_name_H-M   'P 1'
#
loop_
_entity.id
_entity.type
_entity.pdbx_description
1 polymer ?
#
loop_
_entity_poly.entity_id
_entity_poly.type
_entity_poly.pdbx_seq_one_letter_code
_entity_poly.pdbx_strand_id
1 'polypeptide(L)'
;MRREPEEKPPFQERLLAWLKQLWQRVKEVVNELWQQFIRWLKQFWHRYQLTRWLIVIFLGLFLVTSTYLTFVAKTADVKNLEHRLQRPTMIYDHDNQSAGSLYSQKGTYVSLNKISANVPAAVISTEDRNFYHEHGFSVKGLGRAGFLLINNKLLHRDYISGGGSTLTQQLVKNAFLTQQQTFSRKAREIFIAVEVENQYSKKQILTMYLNNAYFGNGVWGFRMLQRDTLIVMQLI
;
A
#
# COMPACT_ATOMS: atom_id res chain seq x y z
N MET A 1 -10.27 87.91 2.51
CA MET A 1 -10.45 86.48 2.42
C MET A 1 -10.13 85.83 3.79
N ARG A 2 -11.16 85.45 4.56
CA ARG A 2 -11.00 84.74 5.82
C ARG A 2 -10.83 83.29 5.47
N ARG A 3 -9.69 82.64 5.86
CA ARG A 3 -9.52 81.21 5.78
C ARG A 3 -10.43 80.57 6.83
N GLU A 4 -11.35 79.75 6.41
CA GLU A 4 -12.16 78.94 7.30
C GLU A 4 -11.20 77.97 8.06
N PRO A 5 -11.43 77.77 9.37
CA PRO A 5 -10.61 76.81 10.15
C PRO A 5 -10.94 75.42 9.66
N GLU A 6 -9.91 74.65 9.19
CA GLU A 6 -10.01 73.23 8.89
C GLU A 6 -10.50 72.45 10.12
N GLU A 7 -11.70 71.94 10.04
CA GLU A 7 -12.28 71.10 11.08
C GLU A 7 -11.40 69.78 11.26
N LYS A 8 -10.83 69.63 12.44
CA LYS A 8 -10.04 68.46 12.74
C LYS A 8 -10.95 67.23 12.76
N PRO A 9 -10.58 66.12 12.09
CA PRO A 9 -11.40 64.92 12.04
C PRO A 9 -11.71 64.39 13.44
N PRO A 10 -12.89 63.77 13.64
CA PRO A 10 -13.33 63.25 14.92
C PRO A 10 -12.32 62.26 15.52
N PHE A 11 -12.26 62.22 16.84
CA PHE A 11 -11.28 61.39 17.60
C PHE A 11 -11.22 59.92 17.10
N GLN A 12 -12.35 59.32 16.76
CA GLN A 12 -12.46 57.98 16.27
C GLN A 12 -11.73 57.77 14.93
N GLU A 13 -11.83 58.68 14.00
CA GLU A 13 -11.11 58.61 12.71
C GLU A 13 -9.60 58.74 12.87
N ARG A 14 -9.18 59.59 13.77
CA ARG A 14 -7.75 59.78 14.12
C ARG A 14 -7.18 58.50 14.75
N LEU A 15 -7.92 57.85 15.64
CA LEU A 15 -7.52 56.58 16.28
C LEU A 15 -7.44 55.45 15.26
N LEU A 16 -8.43 55.37 14.38
CA LEU A 16 -8.41 54.35 13.30
C LEU A 16 -7.25 54.55 12.31
N ALA A 17 -6.97 55.79 11.95
CA ALA A 17 -5.84 56.13 11.08
C ALA A 17 -4.49 55.72 11.74
N TRP A 18 -4.33 56.06 13.05
CA TRP A 18 -3.15 55.67 13.83
C TRP A 18 -2.99 54.15 13.95
N LEU A 19 -4.09 53.44 14.23
CA LEU A 19 -4.07 51.95 14.28
C LEU A 19 -3.70 51.33 12.93
N LYS A 20 -4.22 51.88 11.81
CA LYS A 20 -3.83 51.43 10.48
C LYS A 20 -2.36 51.68 10.20
N GLN A 21 -1.81 52.82 10.57
CA GLN A 21 -0.40 53.12 10.40
C GLN A 21 0.48 52.20 11.26
N LEU A 22 0.09 51.96 12.51
CA LEU A 22 0.77 51.02 13.40
C LEU A 22 0.78 49.62 12.80
N TRP A 23 -0.37 49.14 12.32
CA TRP A 23 -0.49 47.81 11.67
C TRP A 23 0.37 47.68 10.41
N GLN A 24 0.44 48.73 9.60
CA GLN A 24 1.33 48.74 8.43
C GLN A 24 2.80 48.63 8.83
N ARG A 25 3.23 49.40 9.82
CA ARG A 25 4.62 49.30 10.33
C ARG A 25 4.93 47.92 10.89
N VAL A 26 4.01 47.35 11.64
CA VAL A 26 4.18 45.96 12.14
C VAL A 26 4.32 44.99 10.99
N LYS A 27 3.49 45.08 9.97
CA LYS A 27 3.59 44.20 8.76
C LYS A 27 4.93 44.40 8.04
N GLU A 28 5.42 45.61 7.90
CA GLU A 28 6.69 45.92 7.24
C GLU A 28 7.86 45.25 8.03
N VAL A 29 7.91 45.47 9.34
CA VAL A 29 8.93 44.87 10.19
C VAL A 29 8.88 43.36 10.17
N VAL A 30 7.70 42.77 10.25
CA VAL A 30 7.52 41.29 10.18
C VAL A 30 7.99 40.77 8.81
N ASN A 31 7.65 41.46 7.72
CA ASN A 31 8.08 41.08 6.39
C ASN A 31 9.59 41.18 6.20
N GLU A 32 10.23 42.25 6.71
CA GLU A 32 11.68 42.41 6.67
C GLU A 32 12.39 41.29 7.45
N LEU A 33 11.93 41.00 8.67
CA LEU A 33 12.46 39.91 9.47
C LEU A 33 12.30 38.55 8.77
N TRP A 34 11.14 38.33 8.14
CA TRP A 34 10.87 37.13 7.36
C TRP A 34 11.82 37.00 6.15
N GLN A 35 12.02 38.10 5.42
CA GLN A 35 12.94 38.12 4.28
C GLN A 35 14.41 37.92 4.71
N GLN A 36 14.81 38.47 5.86
CA GLN A 36 16.14 38.22 6.44
C GLN A 36 16.32 36.77 6.84
N PHE A 37 15.32 36.16 7.48
CA PHE A 37 15.32 34.75 7.85
C PHE A 37 15.43 33.84 6.61
N ILE A 38 14.64 34.10 5.56
CA ILE A 38 14.70 33.33 4.31
C ILE A 38 16.07 33.47 3.63
N ARG A 39 16.67 34.67 3.61
CA ARG A 39 18.04 34.87 3.06
C ARG A 39 19.09 34.08 3.85
N TRP A 40 19.03 34.15 5.17
CA TRP A 40 19.89 33.40 6.07
C TRP A 40 19.72 31.89 5.84
N LEU A 41 18.49 31.40 5.77
CA LEU A 41 18.18 29.98 5.53
C LEU A 41 18.74 29.50 4.18
N LYS A 42 18.59 30.29 3.11
CA LYS A 42 19.17 29.99 1.79
C LYS A 42 20.70 29.92 1.85
N GLN A 43 21.36 30.88 2.52
CA GLN A 43 22.81 30.89 2.65
C GLN A 43 23.28 29.68 3.46
N PHE A 44 22.63 29.36 4.56
CA PHE A 44 22.91 28.18 5.38
C PHE A 44 22.76 26.91 4.54
N TRP A 45 21.67 26.79 3.79
CA TRP A 45 21.41 25.65 2.91
C TRP A 45 22.51 25.44 1.87
N HIS A 46 22.92 26.51 1.19
CA HIS A 46 24.01 26.46 0.21
C HIS A 46 25.38 26.19 0.86
N ARG A 47 25.68 26.82 1.98
CA ARG A 47 26.98 26.68 2.65
C ARG A 47 27.23 25.24 3.10
N TYR A 48 26.23 24.58 3.61
CA TYR A 48 26.34 23.19 4.09
C TYR A 48 25.93 22.14 3.08
N GLN A 49 25.60 22.53 1.87
CA GLN A 49 25.15 21.62 0.79
C GLN A 49 24.09 20.62 1.26
N LEU A 50 23.15 21.07 2.07
CA LEU A 50 22.15 20.23 2.75
C LEU A 50 21.39 19.33 1.78
N THR A 51 21.10 19.81 0.57
CA THR A 51 20.44 18.99 -0.45
C THR A 51 21.25 17.74 -0.80
N ARG A 52 22.58 17.87 -0.93
CA ARG A 52 23.45 16.73 -1.25
C ARG A 52 23.48 15.72 -0.10
N TRP A 53 23.60 16.19 1.14
CA TRP A 53 23.57 15.34 2.31
C TRP A 53 22.22 14.65 2.49
N LEU A 54 21.10 15.34 2.27
CA LEU A 54 19.76 14.73 2.31
C LEU A 54 19.62 13.63 1.26
N ILE A 55 20.12 13.83 0.05
CA ILE A 55 20.12 12.80 -0.99
C ILE A 55 20.98 11.61 -0.57
N VAL A 56 22.18 11.82 -0.04
CA VAL A 56 23.08 10.74 0.41
C VAL A 56 22.44 9.94 1.54
N ILE A 57 21.87 10.62 2.54
CA ILE A 57 21.17 9.98 3.66
C ILE A 57 19.97 9.18 3.15
N PHE A 58 19.17 9.77 2.27
CA PHE A 58 18.01 9.10 1.67
C PHE A 58 18.43 7.83 0.90
N LEU A 59 19.47 7.93 0.06
CA LEU A 59 20.00 6.79 -0.69
C LEU A 59 20.57 5.72 0.24
N GLY A 60 21.26 6.11 1.30
CA GLY A 60 21.77 5.19 2.32
C GLY A 60 20.65 4.44 3.04
N LEU A 61 19.63 5.15 3.50
CA LEU A 61 18.45 4.55 4.14
C LEU A 61 17.69 3.65 3.18
N PHE A 62 17.54 4.08 1.92
CA PHE A 62 16.90 3.28 0.86
C PHE A 62 17.67 1.96 0.63
N LEU A 63 18.99 2.02 0.54
CA LEU A 63 19.84 0.84 0.34
C LEU A 63 19.75 -0.11 1.53
N VAL A 64 19.87 0.38 2.76
CA VAL A 64 19.74 -0.44 3.97
C VAL A 64 18.37 -1.11 4.04
N THR A 65 17.30 -0.33 3.81
CA THR A 65 15.94 -0.86 3.85
C THR A 65 15.70 -1.89 2.74
N SER A 66 16.17 -1.64 1.53
CA SER A 66 16.06 -2.56 0.40
C SER A 66 16.82 -3.87 0.66
N THR A 67 18.03 -3.79 1.19
CA THR A 67 18.84 -4.95 1.57
C THR A 67 18.14 -5.78 2.64
N TYR A 68 17.63 -5.13 3.69
CA TYR A 68 16.86 -5.80 4.73
C TYR A 68 15.61 -6.51 4.17
N LEU A 69 14.83 -5.85 3.33
CA LEU A 69 13.62 -6.43 2.74
C LEU A 69 13.94 -7.58 1.79
N THR A 70 15.04 -7.50 1.03
CA THR A 70 15.53 -8.59 0.19
C THR A 70 15.95 -9.79 1.05
N PHE A 71 16.64 -9.55 2.15
CA PHE A 71 16.98 -10.60 3.11
C PHE A 71 15.72 -11.29 3.66
N VAL A 72 14.74 -10.52 4.10
CA VAL A 72 13.44 -11.03 4.59
C VAL A 72 12.72 -11.84 3.50
N ALA A 73 12.74 -11.38 2.25
CA ALA A 73 12.11 -12.12 1.15
C ALA A 73 12.80 -13.45 0.86
N LYS A 74 14.14 -13.49 0.91
CA LYS A 74 14.92 -14.72 0.70
C LYS A 74 14.83 -15.71 1.86
N THR A 75 14.60 -15.23 3.09
CA THR A 75 14.37 -16.09 4.27
C THR A 75 12.92 -16.56 4.38
N ALA A 76 11.98 -15.92 3.65
CA ALA A 76 10.64 -16.47 3.51
C ALA A 76 10.74 -17.81 2.74
N ASP A 77 10.13 -18.86 3.28
CA ASP A 77 10.17 -20.21 2.68
C ASP A 77 9.34 -20.30 1.39
N VAL A 78 9.73 -19.46 0.42
CA VAL A 78 9.05 -19.33 -0.89
C VAL A 78 9.20 -20.63 -1.69
N LYS A 79 10.35 -21.28 -1.63
CA LYS A 79 10.63 -22.53 -2.38
C LYS A 79 9.63 -23.65 -2.10
N ASN A 80 9.11 -23.69 -0.89
CA ASN A 80 8.16 -24.71 -0.46
C ASN A 80 6.70 -24.24 -0.50
N LEU A 81 6.42 -23.06 -1.08
CA LEU A 81 5.08 -22.47 -1.08
C LEU A 81 4.03 -23.38 -1.69
N GLU A 82 4.27 -23.89 -2.90
CA GLU A 82 3.33 -24.79 -3.58
C GLU A 82 3.05 -26.04 -2.75
N HIS A 83 4.10 -26.65 -2.20
CA HIS A 83 3.99 -27.84 -1.36
C HIS A 83 3.21 -27.58 -0.05
N ARG A 84 3.42 -26.42 0.57
CA ARG A 84 2.67 -26.01 1.78
C ARG A 84 1.19 -25.79 1.49
N LEU A 85 0.86 -25.23 0.34
CA LEU A 85 -0.53 -25.01 -0.08
C LEU A 85 -1.25 -26.30 -0.48
N GLN A 86 -0.50 -27.35 -0.87
CA GLN A 86 -1.06 -28.64 -1.28
C GLN A 86 -1.34 -29.57 -0.12
N ARG A 87 -0.66 -29.43 1.02
CA ARG A 87 -0.73 -30.37 2.14
C ARG A 87 -1.54 -29.82 3.31
N PRO A 88 -2.61 -30.52 3.74
CA PRO A 88 -3.22 -30.26 5.03
C PRO A 88 -2.28 -30.66 6.17
N THR A 89 -2.37 -29.97 7.30
CA THR A 89 -1.73 -30.40 8.54
C THR A 89 -2.54 -31.56 9.10
N MET A 90 -1.97 -32.77 9.08
CA MET A 90 -2.63 -33.95 9.67
C MET A 90 -2.48 -33.94 11.18
N ILE A 91 -3.55 -34.23 11.88
CA ILE A 91 -3.55 -34.50 13.34
C ILE A 91 -3.51 -35.99 13.53
N TYR A 92 -2.61 -36.44 14.38
CA TYR A 92 -2.52 -37.82 14.79
C TYR A 92 -2.90 -37.93 16.28
N ASP A 93 -3.57 -39.00 16.63
CA ASP A 93 -3.86 -39.32 18.01
C ASP A 93 -2.63 -39.95 18.73
N HIS A 94 -2.81 -40.33 20.01
CA HIS A 94 -1.79 -40.96 20.82
C HIS A 94 -1.25 -42.28 20.18
N ASP A 95 -2.08 -42.99 19.44
CA ASP A 95 -1.76 -44.26 18.79
C ASP A 95 -1.23 -44.05 17.35
N ASN A 96 -0.84 -42.83 17.01
CA ASN A 96 -0.35 -42.41 15.70
C ASN A 96 -1.34 -42.68 14.55
N GLN A 97 -2.64 -42.79 14.87
CA GLN A 97 -3.70 -42.85 13.88
C GLN A 97 -4.19 -41.46 13.49
N SER A 98 -4.60 -41.29 12.25
CA SER A 98 -5.10 -40.00 11.79
C SER A 98 -6.39 -39.64 12.50
N ALA A 99 -6.32 -38.66 13.41
CA ALA A 99 -7.46 -38.06 14.11
C ALA A 99 -8.15 -36.99 13.27
N GLY A 100 -7.66 -36.71 12.06
CA GLY A 100 -8.22 -35.72 11.14
C GLY A 100 -7.15 -34.82 10.56
N SER A 101 -7.60 -33.74 9.93
CA SER A 101 -6.69 -32.74 9.34
C SER A 101 -7.10 -31.34 9.75
N LEU A 102 -6.12 -30.54 10.18
CA LEU A 102 -6.26 -29.10 10.29
C LEU A 102 -6.00 -28.52 8.90
N TYR A 103 -7.02 -27.95 8.34
CA TYR A 103 -6.89 -27.17 7.13
C TYR A 103 -6.69 -25.72 7.54
N SER A 104 -5.56 -25.14 7.18
CA SER A 104 -5.45 -23.67 7.12
C SER A 104 -6.44 -23.13 6.07
N GLN A 105 -6.77 -24.01 5.11
CA GLN A 105 -7.73 -23.76 4.03
C GLN A 105 -8.44 -25.08 3.70
N LYS A 106 -9.76 -25.13 3.86
CA LYS A 106 -10.55 -26.31 3.48
C LYS A 106 -10.61 -26.42 1.96
N GLY A 107 -9.99 -27.41 1.37
CA GLY A 107 -10.11 -27.69 -0.07
C GLY A 107 -9.04 -28.64 -0.59
N THR A 108 -9.36 -29.35 -1.67
CA THR A 108 -8.39 -30.17 -2.39
C THR A 108 -7.71 -29.31 -3.44
N TYR A 109 -6.39 -29.30 -3.46
CA TYR A 109 -5.61 -28.61 -4.50
C TYR A 109 -5.95 -29.13 -5.89
N VAL A 110 -6.26 -28.24 -6.80
CA VAL A 110 -6.66 -28.56 -8.17
C VAL A 110 -5.68 -27.96 -9.16
N SER A 111 -5.16 -28.78 -10.06
CA SER A 111 -4.30 -28.29 -11.14
C SER A 111 -5.09 -27.45 -12.14
N LEU A 112 -4.43 -26.44 -12.72
CA LEU A 112 -5.07 -25.45 -13.59
C LEU A 112 -5.81 -26.07 -14.82
N ASN A 113 -5.30 -27.19 -15.33
CA ASN A 113 -5.92 -27.92 -16.44
C ASN A 113 -7.26 -28.60 -16.10
N LYS A 114 -7.57 -28.72 -14.80
CA LYS A 114 -8.86 -29.22 -14.30
C LYS A 114 -9.85 -28.11 -13.96
N ILE A 115 -9.45 -26.86 -14.16
CA ILE A 115 -10.28 -25.66 -13.95
C ILE A 115 -10.69 -25.14 -15.33
N SER A 116 -11.96 -24.78 -15.51
CA SER A 116 -12.42 -24.17 -16.76
C SER A 116 -11.58 -22.93 -17.11
N ALA A 117 -11.17 -22.79 -18.36
CA ALA A 117 -10.35 -21.67 -18.85
C ALA A 117 -11.00 -20.27 -18.60
N ASN A 118 -12.31 -20.23 -18.48
CA ASN A 118 -13.05 -19.00 -18.20
C ASN A 118 -12.76 -18.46 -16.79
N VAL A 119 -12.42 -19.32 -15.81
CA VAL A 119 -12.16 -18.91 -14.44
C VAL A 119 -10.88 -18.11 -14.31
N PRO A 120 -9.70 -18.61 -14.73
CA PRO A 120 -8.48 -17.80 -14.72
C PRO A 120 -8.61 -16.55 -15.58
N ALA A 121 -9.31 -16.61 -16.72
CA ALA A 121 -9.56 -15.43 -17.56
C ALA A 121 -10.39 -14.36 -16.84
N ALA A 122 -11.47 -14.75 -16.15
CA ALA A 122 -12.27 -13.85 -15.33
C ALA A 122 -11.47 -13.23 -14.19
N VAL A 123 -10.72 -14.02 -13.44
CA VAL A 123 -9.88 -13.53 -12.33
C VAL A 123 -8.83 -12.54 -12.83
N ILE A 124 -8.12 -12.85 -13.91
CA ILE A 124 -7.10 -11.95 -14.46
C ILE A 124 -7.74 -10.64 -14.95
N SER A 125 -8.88 -10.73 -15.62
CA SER A 125 -9.56 -9.54 -16.16
C SER A 125 -10.11 -8.61 -15.08
N THR A 126 -10.47 -9.13 -13.92
CA THR A 126 -11.04 -8.37 -12.79
C THR A 126 -9.98 -7.89 -11.81
N GLU A 127 -9.07 -8.76 -11.42
CA GLU A 127 -8.10 -8.49 -10.33
C GLU A 127 -6.78 -7.90 -10.83
N ASP A 128 -6.26 -8.43 -11.96
CA ASP A 128 -4.91 -8.08 -12.42
C ASP A 128 -4.75 -8.29 -13.93
N ARG A 129 -5.23 -7.34 -14.72
CA ARG A 129 -5.19 -7.41 -16.20
C ARG A 129 -3.79 -7.52 -16.79
N ASN A 130 -2.79 -7.08 -16.03
CA ASN A 130 -1.39 -7.09 -16.47
C ASN A 130 -0.59 -8.26 -15.90
N PHE A 131 -1.24 -9.22 -15.25
CA PHE A 131 -0.61 -10.34 -14.55
C PHE A 131 0.56 -10.98 -15.30
N TYR A 132 0.40 -11.26 -16.60
CA TYR A 132 1.44 -11.90 -17.40
C TYR A 132 2.64 -11.00 -17.73
N HIS A 133 2.52 -9.69 -17.55
CA HIS A 133 3.53 -8.69 -17.89
C HIS A 133 4.20 -8.06 -16.65
N GLU A 134 3.65 -8.28 -15.47
CA GLU A 134 4.19 -7.75 -14.22
C GLU A 134 5.12 -8.76 -13.54
N HIS A 135 6.07 -8.25 -12.74
CA HIS A 135 7.04 -9.06 -12.01
C HIS A 135 6.81 -8.95 -10.49
N GLY A 136 5.66 -9.40 -10.03
CA GLY A 136 5.28 -9.43 -8.62
C GLY A 136 4.63 -8.14 -8.11
N PHE A 137 4.79 -7.00 -8.78
CA PHE A 137 4.14 -5.76 -8.40
C PHE A 137 3.83 -4.88 -9.63
N SER A 138 2.84 -3.99 -9.47
CA SER A 138 2.46 -3.02 -10.49
C SER A 138 2.98 -1.64 -10.12
N VAL A 139 3.91 -1.09 -10.93
CA VAL A 139 4.40 0.29 -10.77
C VAL A 139 3.24 1.28 -10.87
N LYS A 140 2.34 1.07 -11.85
CA LYS A 140 1.14 1.89 -12.04
C LYS A 140 0.18 1.78 -10.83
N GLY A 141 0.02 0.56 -10.30
CA GLY A 141 -0.78 0.30 -9.10
C GLY A 141 -0.22 0.99 -7.87
N LEU A 142 1.09 0.92 -7.66
CA LEU A 142 1.78 1.61 -6.55
C LEU A 142 1.67 3.14 -6.67
N GLY A 143 1.87 3.69 -7.87
CA GLY A 143 1.72 5.12 -8.13
C GLY A 143 0.30 5.62 -7.82
N ARG A 144 -0.72 4.87 -8.27
CA ARG A 144 -2.12 5.18 -7.97
C ARG A 144 -2.42 5.08 -6.47
N ALA A 145 -1.94 4.05 -5.80
CA ALA A 145 -2.13 3.89 -4.35
C ALA A 145 -1.47 5.03 -3.57
N GLY A 146 -0.25 5.43 -3.93
CA GLY A 146 0.45 6.56 -3.34
C GLY A 146 -0.30 7.89 -3.55
N PHE A 147 -0.78 8.14 -4.77
CA PHE A 147 -1.59 9.32 -5.07
C PHE A 147 -2.88 9.36 -4.25
N LEU A 148 -3.59 8.23 -4.14
CA LEU A 148 -4.82 8.14 -3.36
C LEU A 148 -4.56 8.35 -1.86
N LEU A 149 -3.47 7.83 -1.31
CA LEU A 149 -3.08 8.05 0.08
C LEU A 149 -2.85 9.54 0.38
N ILE A 150 -2.13 10.23 -0.50
CA ILE A 150 -1.87 11.68 -0.36
C ILE A 150 -3.18 12.45 -0.48
N ASN A 151 -3.98 12.16 -1.50
CA ASN A 151 -5.24 12.84 -1.76
C ASN A 151 -6.27 12.62 -0.63
N ASN A 152 -6.39 11.39 -0.14
CA ASN A 152 -7.30 11.07 0.97
C ASN A 152 -6.86 11.74 2.28
N LYS A 153 -5.55 11.77 2.56
CA LYS A 153 -5.02 12.46 3.73
C LYS A 153 -5.25 13.98 3.67
N LEU A 154 -5.11 14.59 2.50
CA LEU A 154 -5.40 16.00 2.27
C LEU A 154 -6.90 16.33 2.38
N LEU A 155 -7.77 15.42 1.93
CA LEU A 155 -9.21 15.61 1.91
C LEU A 155 -9.94 14.99 3.13
N HIS A 156 -9.21 14.49 4.14
CA HIS A 156 -9.77 13.84 5.35
C HIS A 156 -10.79 12.73 5.02
N ARG A 157 -10.53 11.94 3.98
CA ARG A 157 -11.37 10.82 3.56
C ARG A 157 -10.75 9.51 4.02
N ASP A 158 -11.47 8.74 4.81
CA ASP A 158 -11.00 7.43 5.35
C ASP A 158 -11.12 6.28 4.32
N TYR A 159 -11.53 6.55 3.09
CA TYR A 159 -11.77 5.54 2.08
C TYR A 159 -10.54 5.27 1.23
N ILE A 160 -9.88 4.14 1.47
CA ILE A 160 -8.84 3.58 0.62
C ILE A 160 -9.50 2.56 -0.31
N SER A 161 -9.95 3.01 -1.49
CA SER A 161 -10.37 2.09 -2.55
C SER A 161 -9.14 1.33 -3.04
N GLY A 162 -9.00 0.10 -2.57
CA GLY A 162 -7.93 -0.81 -3.01
C GLY A 162 -8.16 -1.23 -4.47
N GLY A 163 -7.22 -1.46 -5.25
CA GLY A 163 -7.27 -1.89 -6.65
C GLY A 163 -5.91 -1.68 -7.31
N GLY A 164 -4.83 -2.02 -6.61
CA GLY A 164 -3.48 -1.87 -7.11
C GLY A 164 -2.54 -3.02 -6.73
N SER A 165 -3.04 -4.04 -6.02
CA SER A 165 -2.25 -5.24 -5.68
C SER A 165 -2.37 -6.28 -6.78
N THR A 166 -1.24 -6.86 -7.21
CA THR A 166 -1.21 -7.95 -8.19
C THR A 166 -1.73 -9.26 -7.58
N LEU A 167 -2.06 -10.23 -8.43
CA LEU A 167 -2.42 -11.59 -7.99
C LEU A 167 -1.31 -12.21 -7.15
N THR A 168 -0.04 -12.00 -7.52
CA THR A 168 1.11 -12.50 -6.78
C THR A 168 1.19 -11.86 -5.39
N GLN A 169 0.93 -10.56 -5.27
CA GLN A 169 0.88 -9.88 -3.96
C GLN A 169 -0.27 -10.41 -3.09
N GLN A 170 -1.44 -10.66 -3.67
CA GLN A 170 -2.56 -11.24 -2.93
C GLN A 170 -2.26 -12.66 -2.44
N LEU A 171 -1.62 -13.48 -3.27
CA LEU A 171 -1.15 -14.83 -2.88
C LEU A 171 -0.17 -14.75 -1.71
N VAL A 172 0.85 -13.89 -1.80
CA VAL A 172 1.86 -13.68 -0.75
C VAL A 172 1.23 -13.21 0.54
N LYS A 173 0.32 -12.23 0.46
CA LYS A 173 -0.41 -11.72 1.62
C LYS A 173 -1.13 -12.85 2.37
N ASN A 174 -1.81 -13.73 1.64
CA ASN A 174 -2.58 -14.82 2.24
C ASN A 174 -1.69 -15.96 2.77
N ALA A 175 -0.55 -16.23 2.13
CA ALA A 175 0.32 -17.36 2.47
C ALA A 175 1.38 -17.06 3.54
N PHE A 176 1.89 -15.84 3.60
CA PHE A 176 3.05 -15.47 4.43
C PHE A 176 2.82 -14.35 5.44
N LEU A 177 1.76 -13.55 5.27
CA LEU A 177 1.62 -12.31 6.02
C LEU A 177 0.32 -12.26 6.84
N THR A 178 0.33 -11.39 7.84
CA THR A 178 -0.87 -11.11 8.65
C THR A 178 -1.82 -10.16 7.92
N GLN A 179 -3.09 -10.12 8.33
CA GLN A 179 -4.11 -9.23 7.75
C GLN A 179 -3.96 -7.76 8.19
N GLN A 180 -2.99 -7.43 9.03
CA GLN A 180 -2.74 -6.06 9.47
C GLN A 180 -2.33 -5.18 8.29
N GLN A 181 -2.94 -3.98 8.19
CA GLN A 181 -2.67 -3.03 7.11
C GLN A 181 -1.59 -2.02 7.53
N THR A 182 -0.31 -2.42 7.45
CA THR A 182 0.84 -1.56 7.76
C THR A 182 1.74 -1.36 6.54
N PHE A 183 2.44 -0.23 6.47
CA PHE A 183 3.42 0.02 5.40
C PHE A 183 4.54 -1.03 5.38
N SER A 184 5.04 -1.41 6.55
CA SER A 184 6.08 -2.43 6.71
C SER A 184 5.62 -3.79 6.16
N ARG A 185 4.37 -4.20 6.45
CA ARG A 185 3.78 -5.41 5.86
C ARG A 185 3.68 -5.29 4.34
N LYS A 186 3.22 -4.14 3.82
CA LYS A 186 3.08 -3.94 2.37
C LYS A 186 4.44 -3.95 1.65
N ALA A 187 5.47 -3.39 2.26
CA ALA A 187 6.83 -3.48 1.73
C ALA A 187 7.31 -4.93 1.66
N ARG A 188 7.15 -5.72 2.73
CA ARG A 188 7.49 -7.17 2.73
C ARG A 188 6.71 -7.93 1.67
N GLU A 189 5.41 -7.65 1.52
CA GLU A 189 4.55 -8.26 0.49
C GLU A 189 5.13 -8.07 -0.91
N ILE A 190 5.58 -6.85 -1.26
CA ILE A 190 6.16 -6.55 -2.56
C ILE A 190 7.45 -7.35 -2.79
N PHE A 191 8.37 -7.35 -1.82
CA PHE A 191 9.66 -8.04 -1.97
C PHE A 191 9.50 -9.57 -2.02
N ILE A 192 8.60 -10.14 -1.22
CA ILE A 192 8.29 -11.57 -1.28
C ILE A 192 7.58 -11.92 -2.59
N ALA A 193 6.71 -11.04 -3.11
CA ALA A 193 6.05 -11.26 -4.40
C ALA A 193 7.04 -11.29 -5.56
N VAL A 194 8.06 -10.44 -5.55
CA VAL A 194 9.17 -10.51 -6.53
C VAL A 194 9.93 -11.82 -6.40
N GLU A 195 10.20 -12.30 -5.18
CA GLU A 195 10.88 -13.57 -4.97
C GLU A 195 10.02 -14.77 -5.45
N VAL A 196 8.69 -14.72 -5.25
CA VAL A 196 7.76 -15.74 -5.81
C VAL A 196 7.81 -15.75 -7.33
N GLU A 197 7.81 -14.59 -7.98
CA GLU A 197 7.93 -14.48 -9.45
C GLU A 197 9.27 -14.96 -10.00
N ASN A 198 10.33 -14.87 -9.21
CA ASN A 198 11.64 -15.42 -9.58
C ASN A 198 11.70 -16.95 -9.49
N GLN A 199 10.84 -17.57 -8.67
CA GLN A 199 10.89 -19.01 -8.38
C GLN A 199 9.81 -19.82 -9.09
N TYR A 200 8.67 -19.19 -9.43
CA TYR A 200 7.51 -19.85 -10.00
C TYR A 200 7.09 -19.22 -11.32
N SER A 201 6.68 -20.06 -12.25
CA SER A 201 6.06 -19.59 -13.49
C SER A 201 4.69 -18.95 -13.22
N LYS A 202 4.25 -18.07 -14.12
CA LYS A 202 2.91 -17.45 -14.06
C LYS A 202 1.78 -18.47 -13.91
N LYS A 203 1.91 -19.61 -14.62
CA LYS A 203 0.94 -20.69 -14.53
C LYS A 203 0.88 -21.31 -13.13
N GLN A 204 2.01 -21.52 -12.49
CA GLN A 204 2.09 -22.03 -11.11
C GLN A 204 1.52 -21.00 -10.11
N ILE A 205 1.89 -19.73 -10.24
CA ILE A 205 1.37 -18.65 -9.39
C ILE A 205 -0.16 -18.57 -9.49
N LEU A 206 -0.69 -18.59 -10.70
CA LEU A 206 -2.14 -18.56 -10.93
C LEU A 206 -2.83 -19.80 -10.34
N THR A 207 -2.21 -20.97 -10.48
CA THR A 207 -2.72 -22.20 -9.88
C THR A 207 -2.77 -22.10 -8.36
N MET A 208 -1.68 -21.64 -7.73
CA MET A 208 -1.60 -21.43 -6.28
C MET A 208 -2.61 -20.39 -5.82
N TYR A 209 -2.77 -19.29 -6.56
CA TYR A 209 -3.75 -18.25 -6.26
C TYR A 209 -5.17 -18.81 -6.25
N LEU A 210 -5.59 -19.51 -7.30
CA LEU A 210 -6.94 -20.06 -7.41
C LEU A 210 -7.25 -21.10 -6.34
N ASN A 211 -6.22 -21.81 -5.86
CA ASN A 211 -6.38 -22.76 -4.75
C ASN A 211 -6.33 -22.12 -3.37
N ASN A 212 -5.82 -20.89 -3.25
CA ASN A 212 -5.62 -20.18 -1.99
C ASN A 212 -6.53 -18.97 -1.81
N ALA A 213 -7.25 -18.54 -2.83
CA ALA A 213 -8.12 -17.38 -2.76
C ALA A 213 -9.34 -17.66 -1.88
N TYR A 214 -9.72 -16.64 -1.09
CA TYR A 214 -10.94 -16.66 -0.31
C TYR A 214 -12.11 -16.13 -1.14
N PHE A 215 -13.15 -16.92 -1.31
CA PHE A 215 -14.34 -16.59 -2.10
C PHE A 215 -15.55 -16.18 -1.26
N GLY A 216 -15.38 -15.96 0.04
CA GLY A 216 -16.47 -15.61 0.94
C GLY A 216 -17.06 -16.85 1.67
N ASN A 217 -17.91 -16.62 2.66
CA ASN A 217 -18.64 -17.65 3.43
C ASN A 217 -17.79 -18.83 3.96
N GLY A 218 -16.51 -18.58 4.29
CA GLY A 218 -15.61 -19.63 4.73
C GLY A 218 -15.06 -20.52 3.61
N VAL A 219 -15.33 -20.19 2.34
CA VAL A 219 -14.91 -20.96 1.17
C VAL A 219 -13.53 -20.49 0.70
N TRP A 220 -12.58 -21.42 0.68
CA TRP A 220 -11.22 -21.20 0.21
C TRP A 220 -10.92 -22.12 -0.98
N GLY A 221 -10.33 -21.55 -2.01
CA GLY A 221 -9.97 -22.27 -3.22
C GLY A 221 -11.17 -22.60 -4.13
N PHE A 222 -10.86 -22.68 -5.42
CA PHE A 222 -11.88 -22.80 -6.47
C PHE A 222 -12.73 -24.08 -6.36
N ARG A 223 -12.16 -25.20 -5.92
CA ARG A 223 -12.91 -26.46 -5.81
C ARG A 223 -14.00 -26.41 -4.73
N MET A 224 -13.76 -25.71 -3.63
CA MET A 224 -14.80 -25.53 -2.62
C MET A 224 -15.92 -24.64 -3.13
N LEU A 225 -15.58 -23.57 -3.85
CA LEU A 225 -16.59 -22.71 -4.48
C LEU A 225 -17.50 -23.52 -5.42
N GLN A 226 -16.93 -24.38 -6.26
CA GLN A 226 -17.69 -25.21 -7.19
C GLN A 226 -18.62 -26.18 -6.44
N ARG A 227 -18.15 -26.80 -5.37
CA ARG A 227 -18.93 -27.73 -4.56
C ARG A 227 -20.10 -27.04 -3.88
N ASP A 228 -19.86 -25.90 -3.24
CA ASP A 228 -20.89 -25.13 -2.53
C ASP A 228 -21.94 -24.56 -3.51
N THR A 229 -21.52 -24.11 -4.68
CA THR A 229 -22.41 -23.62 -5.72
C THR A 229 -23.31 -24.76 -6.27
N LEU A 230 -22.76 -25.96 -6.46
CA LEU A 230 -23.54 -27.13 -6.88
C LEU A 230 -24.54 -27.56 -5.82
N ILE A 231 -24.20 -27.51 -4.54
CA ILE A 231 -25.13 -27.80 -3.43
C ILE A 231 -26.28 -26.82 -3.43
N VAL A 232 -26.01 -25.52 -3.62
CA VAL A 232 -27.06 -24.49 -3.68
C VAL A 232 -27.95 -24.69 -4.90
N MET A 233 -27.39 -25.06 -6.08
CA MET A 233 -28.18 -25.36 -7.27
C MET A 233 -29.02 -26.63 -7.19
N GLN A 234 -28.67 -27.57 -6.31
CA GLN A 234 -29.48 -28.78 -6.04
C GLN A 234 -30.61 -28.52 -5.04
N LEU A 235 -30.58 -27.40 -4.31
CA LEU A 235 -31.58 -27.03 -3.31
C LEU A 235 -32.61 -26.03 -3.83
N ILE A 236 -32.46 -25.53 -5.06
CA ILE A 236 -33.39 -24.65 -5.77
C ILE A 236 -34.11 -25.47 -6.87
#